data_99f9402feb914689d1168241a8962368
#
_entry.id   99f9402feb914689d1168241a8962368
#
_cell.length_a   1.000
_cell.length_b   1.000
_cell.length_c   1.000
_cell.angle_alpha   90.00
_cell.angle_beta   90.00
_cell.angle_gamma   90.00
#
_symmetry.space_group_name_H-M   'P 1'
#
loop_
_entity.id
_entity.type
_entity.pdbx_description
1 polymer ?
#
loop_
_entity_poly.entity_id
_entity_poly.type
_entity_poly.pdbx_seq_one_letter_code
_entity_poly.pdbx_strand_id
1 'polypeptide(L)'
;MNWQSRTLDNETLSTYATSLLTNWQSRIAALIAQQLATWPMLRGATETLDQAEYKEFSVSGSKVLTQFNPARIVSTAAKVDAASIKARPCFLCAENLPAEEKGIPFGENYVILCNPFPVLKNHLVISEKRHTPQSILTRFEDFLDLTEAVGDEYFTLYNGASCGASAPDHHHFQACSRADVPLFAEVENRPRNYNQKSDSLSSFTLQDYRLNVLIARGKNKAELNQWFDETIKFLQTKIGTDAEPMLNLVATHDAHGFTVYLFPRAKHRPACYFAEGENQLTVSPAGIDLTGILVVPNPDHYARISAEDIEKIYAEITLPL
;
A
#
# COMPACT_ATOMS: atom_id res chain seq x y z
N MET A 1 -6.29 -17.03 -18.68
CA MET A 1 -6.80 -15.66 -18.40
C MET A 1 -6.53 -14.79 -19.60
N ASN A 2 -7.57 -14.17 -20.17
CA ASN A 2 -7.39 -13.29 -21.34
C ASN A 2 -7.33 -11.83 -20.92
N TRP A 3 -6.13 -11.32 -20.70
CA TRP A 3 -5.87 -9.91 -20.37
C TRP A 3 -5.99 -8.97 -21.58
N GLN A 4 -5.98 -9.51 -22.81
CA GLN A 4 -6.05 -8.69 -24.04
C GLN A 4 -7.31 -7.82 -24.11
N SER A 5 -8.46 -8.35 -23.68
CA SER A 5 -9.71 -7.59 -23.61
C SER A 5 -9.80 -6.60 -22.43
N ARG A 6 -8.85 -6.68 -21.51
CA ARG A 6 -8.78 -5.87 -20.28
C ARG A 6 -7.69 -4.81 -20.30
N THR A 7 -6.89 -4.75 -21.37
CA THR A 7 -5.81 -3.77 -21.49
C THR A 7 -6.11 -2.77 -22.61
N LEU A 8 -5.73 -1.52 -22.34
CA LEU A 8 -5.81 -0.42 -23.29
C LEU A 8 -4.54 -0.38 -24.14
N ASP A 9 -4.71 -0.11 -25.43
CA ASP A 9 -3.61 0.17 -26.33
C ASP A 9 -3.19 1.65 -26.29
N ASN A 10 -2.07 1.97 -26.91
CA ASN A 10 -1.55 3.33 -26.93
C ASN A 10 -2.43 4.30 -27.72
N GLU A 11 -3.17 3.84 -28.73
CA GLU A 11 -4.09 4.65 -29.50
C GLU A 11 -5.24 5.15 -28.62
N THR A 12 -5.89 4.22 -27.92
CA THR A 12 -6.93 4.55 -26.94
C THR A 12 -6.41 5.47 -25.83
N LEU A 13 -5.25 5.15 -25.22
CA LEU A 13 -4.66 6.00 -24.17
C LEU A 13 -4.36 7.41 -24.66
N SER A 14 -3.90 7.57 -25.90
CA SER A 14 -3.56 8.88 -26.48
C SER A 14 -4.76 9.83 -26.57
N THR A 15 -5.99 9.30 -26.67
CA THR A 15 -7.22 10.12 -26.67
C THR A 15 -7.53 10.76 -25.32
N TYR A 16 -6.94 10.26 -24.24
CA TYR A 16 -7.12 10.77 -22.87
C TYR A 16 -5.85 11.41 -22.30
N ALA A 17 -4.77 11.39 -23.07
CA ALA A 17 -3.49 11.94 -22.63
C ALA A 17 -3.46 13.47 -22.78
N THR A 18 -2.93 14.15 -21.76
CA THR A 18 -2.65 15.59 -21.78
C THR A 18 -1.23 15.90 -22.27
N SER A 19 -0.40 14.86 -22.45
CA SER A 19 0.99 14.93 -22.92
C SER A 19 1.34 13.67 -23.72
N LEU A 20 2.52 13.67 -24.36
CA LEU A 20 3.02 12.48 -25.05
C LEU A 20 3.22 11.31 -24.07
N LEU A 21 2.83 10.10 -24.48
CA LEU A 21 2.96 8.87 -23.68
C LEU A 21 4.41 8.32 -23.69
N THR A 22 5.37 9.13 -23.24
CA THR A 22 6.80 8.84 -23.30
C THR A 22 7.34 8.13 -22.07
N ASN A 23 6.61 8.20 -20.95
CA ASN A 23 6.99 7.60 -19.67
C ASN A 23 5.77 6.99 -18.97
N TRP A 24 6.02 6.31 -17.85
CA TRP A 24 4.96 5.66 -17.08
C TRP A 24 3.99 6.66 -16.43
N GLN A 25 4.46 7.82 -15.97
CA GLN A 25 3.62 8.85 -15.36
C GLN A 25 2.55 9.36 -16.36
N SER A 26 2.94 9.68 -17.59
CA SER A 26 1.99 10.10 -18.63
C SER A 26 1.00 9.00 -19.01
N ARG A 27 1.44 7.73 -19.05
CA ARG A 27 0.57 6.58 -19.33
C ARG A 27 -0.42 6.31 -18.19
N ILE A 28 0.02 6.41 -16.93
CA ILE A 28 -0.82 6.27 -15.74
C ILE A 28 -1.85 7.40 -15.69
N ALA A 29 -1.44 8.65 -15.96
CA ALA A 29 -2.37 9.78 -16.01
C ALA A 29 -3.45 9.58 -17.07
N ALA A 30 -3.09 9.10 -18.27
CA ALA A 30 -4.04 8.78 -19.33
C ALA A 30 -4.97 7.62 -18.97
N LEU A 31 -4.46 6.56 -18.31
CA LEU A 31 -5.28 5.47 -17.77
C LEU A 31 -6.32 5.99 -16.78
N ILE A 32 -5.89 6.79 -15.80
CA ILE A 32 -6.80 7.36 -14.79
C ILE A 32 -7.87 8.22 -15.46
N ALA A 33 -7.50 9.09 -16.39
CA ALA A 33 -8.43 9.94 -17.13
C ALA A 33 -9.46 9.11 -17.92
N GLN A 34 -9.00 8.08 -18.63
CA GLN A 34 -9.86 7.15 -19.37
C GLN A 34 -10.83 6.42 -18.43
N GLN A 35 -10.34 5.89 -17.32
CA GLN A 35 -11.16 5.14 -16.36
C GLN A 35 -12.17 6.04 -15.65
N LEU A 36 -11.82 7.26 -15.28
CA LEU A 36 -12.76 8.25 -14.72
C LEU A 36 -13.84 8.65 -15.75
N ALA A 37 -13.51 8.70 -17.03
CA ALA A 37 -14.47 9.01 -18.07
C ALA A 37 -15.45 7.86 -18.35
N THR A 38 -14.99 6.60 -18.27
CA THR A 38 -15.75 5.44 -18.75
C THR A 38 -16.27 4.53 -17.65
N TRP A 39 -15.81 4.66 -16.39
CA TRP A 39 -16.19 3.81 -15.28
C TRP A 39 -16.90 4.61 -14.18
N PRO A 40 -18.25 4.67 -14.17
CA PRO A 40 -19.03 5.47 -13.22
C PRO A 40 -18.76 5.16 -11.75
N MET A 41 -18.50 3.88 -11.41
CA MET A 41 -18.21 3.47 -10.04
C MET A 41 -16.90 4.10 -9.55
N LEU A 42 -15.82 4.06 -10.34
CA LEU A 42 -14.56 4.68 -9.97
C LEU A 42 -14.70 6.21 -9.83
N ARG A 43 -15.42 6.85 -10.75
CA ARG A 43 -15.67 8.29 -10.68
C ARG A 43 -16.39 8.67 -9.40
N GLY A 44 -17.51 8.01 -9.05
CA GLY A 44 -18.25 8.26 -7.81
C GLY A 44 -17.41 7.99 -6.55
N ALA A 45 -16.57 6.95 -6.56
CA ALA A 45 -15.65 6.68 -5.45
C ALA A 45 -14.55 7.74 -5.30
N THR A 46 -14.08 8.29 -6.41
CA THR A 46 -13.10 9.40 -6.41
C THR A 46 -13.74 10.70 -5.90
N GLU A 47 -14.95 11.02 -6.32
CA GLU A 47 -15.72 12.16 -5.81
C GLU A 47 -15.99 12.04 -4.30
N THR A 48 -16.25 10.82 -3.81
CA THR A 48 -16.41 10.54 -2.38
C THR A 48 -15.09 10.74 -1.62
N LEU A 49 -13.97 10.32 -2.21
CA LEU A 49 -12.64 10.53 -1.62
C LEU A 49 -12.28 12.02 -1.52
N ASP A 50 -12.65 12.83 -2.52
CA ASP A 50 -12.41 14.29 -2.49
C ASP A 50 -13.20 15.00 -1.38
N GLN A 51 -14.25 14.36 -0.86
CA GLN A 51 -15.07 14.83 0.28
C GLN A 51 -14.67 14.18 1.61
N ALA A 52 -13.62 13.36 1.65
CA ALA A 52 -13.18 12.70 2.87
C ALA A 52 -12.76 13.72 3.93
N GLU A 53 -13.18 13.48 5.17
CA GLU A 53 -12.82 14.31 6.32
C GLU A 53 -11.53 13.81 6.97
N TYR A 54 -10.73 14.74 7.49
CA TYR A 54 -9.49 14.42 8.19
C TYR A 54 -9.44 15.10 9.55
N LYS A 55 -8.93 14.36 10.55
CA LYS A 55 -8.50 14.91 11.84
C LYS A 55 -7.01 14.65 12.03
N GLU A 56 -6.30 15.62 12.55
CA GLU A 56 -4.87 15.52 12.85
C GLU A 56 -4.64 15.17 14.31
N PHE A 57 -3.75 14.21 14.55
CA PHE A 57 -3.29 13.81 15.88
C PHE A 57 -1.77 13.82 15.94
N SER A 58 -1.23 14.08 17.14
CA SER A 58 0.18 13.85 17.46
C SER A 58 0.30 12.55 18.25
N VAL A 59 1.01 11.56 17.72
CA VAL A 59 1.23 10.24 18.34
C VAL A 59 2.73 9.99 18.41
N SER A 60 3.28 9.88 19.62
CA SER A 60 4.74 9.78 19.84
C SER A 60 5.52 10.87 19.07
N GLY A 61 5.00 12.10 19.08
CA GLY A 61 5.57 13.24 18.34
C GLY A 61 5.49 13.13 16.82
N SER A 62 4.75 12.17 16.29
CA SER A 62 4.48 12.00 14.85
C SER A 62 3.11 12.52 14.48
N LYS A 63 3.00 13.08 13.29
CA LYS A 63 1.71 13.46 12.71
C LYS A 63 0.98 12.22 12.21
N VAL A 64 -0.27 12.05 12.65
CA VAL A 64 -1.20 11.04 12.13
C VAL A 64 -2.49 11.73 11.71
N LEU A 65 -2.93 11.48 10.50
CA LEU A 65 -4.22 11.89 9.98
C LEU A 65 -5.19 10.72 10.07
N THR A 66 -6.32 10.88 10.76
CA THR A 66 -7.42 9.92 10.60
C THR A 66 -8.28 10.37 9.43
N GLN A 67 -8.64 9.43 8.55
CA GLN A 67 -9.49 9.69 7.39
C GLN A 67 -10.85 9.05 7.61
N PHE A 68 -11.92 9.86 7.55
CA PHE A 68 -13.27 9.36 7.43
C PHE A 68 -13.63 9.19 5.95
N ASN A 69 -13.74 7.95 5.53
CA ASN A 69 -14.19 7.57 4.20
C ASN A 69 -15.16 6.38 4.33
N PRO A 70 -16.48 6.61 4.34
CA PRO A 70 -17.47 5.56 4.58
C PRO A 70 -17.47 4.48 3.49
N ALA A 71 -17.06 4.79 2.26
CA ALA A 71 -16.95 3.83 1.17
C ALA A 71 -15.92 2.70 1.49
N ARG A 72 -14.99 2.94 2.42
CA ARG A 72 -13.98 1.98 2.85
C ARG A 72 -14.48 0.91 3.82
N ILE A 73 -15.69 1.04 4.36
CA ILE A 73 -16.23 0.04 5.31
C ILE A 73 -16.21 -1.38 4.72
N VAL A 74 -16.49 -1.52 3.43
CA VAL A 74 -16.51 -2.81 2.72
C VAL A 74 -15.14 -3.47 2.74
N SER A 75 -14.07 -2.70 2.47
CA SER A 75 -12.69 -3.23 2.47
C SER A 75 -12.15 -3.45 3.88
N THR A 76 -12.44 -2.54 4.82
CA THR A 76 -11.99 -2.64 6.22
C THR A 76 -12.63 -3.85 6.91
N ALA A 77 -13.90 -4.15 6.60
CA ALA A 77 -14.63 -5.29 7.12
C ALA A 77 -14.47 -6.58 6.28
N ALA A 78 -13.64 -6.57 5.24
CA ALA A 78 -13.46 -7.71 4.35
C ALA A 78 -13.06 -8.98 5.13
N LYS A 79 -13.74 -10.09 4.82
CA LYS A 79 -13.40 -11.41 5.34
C LYS A 79 -12.28 -12.00 4.49
N VAL A 80 -11.12 -12.21 5.11
CA VAL A 80 -9.91 -12.73 4.47
C VAL A 80 -9.50 -14.10 5.04
N ASP A 81 -10.41 -14.78 5.71
CA ASP A 81 -10.21 -16.17 6.14
C ASP A 81 -10.27 -17.13 4.93
N ALA A 82 -9.62 -18.27 5.05
CA ALA A 82 -9.47 -19.23 3.94
C ALA A 82 -10.82 -19.73 3.38
N ALA A 83 -11.86 -19.85 4.22
CA ALA A 83 -13.18 -20.30 3.77
C ALA A 83 -13.87 -19.22 2.94
N SER A 84 -13.83 -17.98 3.39
CA SER A 84 -14.40 -16.81 2.69
C SER A 84 -13.69 -16.55 1.36
N ILE A 85 -12.35 -16.67 1.32
CA ILE A 85 -11.57 -16.53 0.09
C ILE A 85 -11.96 -17.62 -0.92
N LYS A 86 -12.03 -18.88 -0.49
CA LYS A 86 -12.39 -20.00 -1.37
C LYS A 86 -13.83 -19.90 -1.91
N ALA A 87 -14.72 -19.25 -1.19
CA ALA A 87 -16.14 -19.13 -1.56
C ALA A 87 -16.41 -18.02 -2.60
N ARG A 88 -15.46 -17.11 -2.87
CA ARG A 88 -15.62 -16.00 -3.80
C ARG A 88 -14.78 -16.16 -5.07
N PRO A 89 -15.22 -15.64 -6.22
CA PRO A 89 -14.33 -15.43 -7.35
C PRO A 89 -13.26 -14.40 -6.99
N CYS A 90 -12.04 -14.59 -7.48
CA CYS A 90 -10.97 -13.61 -7.27
C CYS A 90 -11.23 -12.36 -8.10
N PHE A 91 -11.39 -11.23 -7.44
CA PHE A 91 -11.71 -9.95 -8.09
C PHE A 91 -10.52 -9.28 -8.80
N LEU A 92 -9.31 -9.87 -8.74
CA LEU A 92 -8.14 -9.43 -9.49
C LEU A 92 -7.87 -10.28 -10.74
N CYS A 93 -8.62 -11.38 -10.95
CA CYS A 93 -8.52 -12.16 -12.17
C CYS A 93 -9.27 -11.48 -13.32
N ALA A 94 -8.67 -11.45 -14.51
CA ALA A 94 -9.21 -10.77 -15.69
C ALA A 94 -10.67 -11.11 -16.03
N GLU A 95 -11.07 -12.35 -15.81
CA GLU A 95 -12.43 -12.84 -16.06
C GLU A 95 -13.47 -12.30 -15.09
N ASN A 96 -13.05 -11.84 -13.91
CA ASN A 96 -13.95 -11.37 -12.86
C ASN A 96 -13.97 -9.84 -12.72
N LEU A 97 -13.09 -9.13 -13.44
CA LEU A 97 -13.09 -7.66 -13.45
C LEU A 97 -14.40 -7.13 -14.05
N PRO A 98 -14.96 -6.03 -13.54
CA PRO A 98 -16.04 -5.28 -14.17
C PRO A 98 -15.74 -5.00 -15.65
N ALA A 99 -16.77 -4.90 -16.49
CA ALA A 99 -16.57 -4.72 -17.92
C ALA A 99 -15.83 -3.41 -18.25
N GLU A 100 -16.06 -2.38 -17.46
CA GLU A 100 -15.48 -1.04 -17.58
C GLU A 100 -14.05 -0.98 -17.08
N GLU A 101 -13.66 -1.87 -16.17
CA GLU A 101 -12.32 -1.87 -15.60
C GLU A 101 -11.29 -2.31 -16.62
N LYS A 102 -10.44 -1.39 -17.00
CA LYS A 102 -9.34 -1.58 -17.94
C LYS A 102 -8.03 -1.14 -17.30
N GLY A 103 -6.94 -1.71 -17.78
CA GLY A 103 -5.59 -1.40 -17.31
C GLY A 103 -4.60 -1.21 -18.43
N ILE A 104 -3.35 -0.99 -18.06
CA ILE A 104 -2.20 -0.97 -18.95
C ILE A 104 -1.21 -2.04 -18.57
N PRO A 105 -0.63 -2.80 -19.53
CA PRO A 105 0.37 -3.81 -19.21
C PRO A 105 1.63 -3.17 -18.60
N PHE A 106 2.15 -3.79 -17.54
CA PHE A 106 3.44 -3.46 -16.94
C PHE A 106 4.36 -4.69 -17.01
N GLY A 107 5.41 -4.60 -17.77
CA GLY A 107 6.23 -5.75 -18.10
C GLY A 107 5.41 -6.91 -18.69
N GLU A 108 5.94 -8.12 -18.54
CA GLU A 108 5.25 -9.33 -19.04
C GLU A 108 4.20 -9.84 -18.04
N ASN A 109 4.42 -9.63 -16.75
CA ASN A 109 3.72 -10.33 -15.68
C ASN A 109 2.58 -9.52 -15.04
N TYR A 110 2.52 -8.20 -15.19
CA TYR A 110 1.60 -7.35 -14.44
C TYR A 110 0.68 -6.51 -15.32
N VAL A 111 -0.41 -6.04 -14.71
CA VAL A 111 -1.31 -5.02 -15.27
C VAL A 111 -1.55 -3.96 -14.20
N ILE A 112 -1.39 -2.68 -14.57
CA ILE A 112 -1.76 -1.54 -13.74
C ILE A 112 -3.24 -1.26 -13.94
N LEU A 113 -4.01 -1.27 -12.86
CA LEU A 113 -5.44 -0.99 -12.78
C LEU A 113 -5.68 0.21 -11.86
N CYS A 114 -6.82 0.89 -11.99
CA CYS A 114 -7.29 1.85 -11.00
C CYS A 114 -7.99 1.13 -9.84
N ASN A 115 -7.70 1.50 -8.60
CA ASN A 115 -8.42 0.93 -7.45
C ASN A 115 -9.84 1.49 -7.40
N PRO A 116 -10.90 0.65 -7.46
CA PRO A 116 -12.29 1.12 -7.47
C PRO A 116 -12.75 1.74 -6.14
N PHE A 117 -11.98 1.53 -5.06
CA PHE A 117 -12.25 2.09 -3.72
C PHE A 117 -11.00 2.83 -3.22
N PRO A 118 -10.64 3.99 -3.81
CA PRO A 118 -9.40 4.66 -3.48
C PRO A 118 -9.38 5.16 -2.02
N VAL A 119 -8.21 5.07 -1.39
CA VAL A 119 -7.92 5.68 -0.07
C VAL A 119 -7.17 6.99 -0.25
N LEU A 120 -6.35 7.07 -1.28
CA LEU A 120 -5.56 8.24 -1.66
C LEU A 120 -5.79 8.56 -3.13
N LYS A 121 -5.44 9.78 -3.54
CA LYS A 121 -5.47 10.17 -4.95
C LYS A 121 -4.62 9.24 -5.78
N ASN A 122 -5.08 8.97 -7.00
CA ASN A 122 -4.40 8.13 -7.98
C ASN A 122 -4.04 6.74 -7.43
N HIS A 123 -4.94 6.13 -6.65
CA HIS A 123 -4.74 4.81 -6.08
C HIS A 123 -4.83 3.73 -7.17
N LEU A 124 -3.73 3.04 -7.38
CA LEU A 124 -3.55 1.99 -8.38
C LEU A 124 -3.40 0.62 -7.72
N VAL A 125 -3.82 -0.42 -8.44
CA VAL A 125 -3.54 -1.83 -8.14
C VAL A 125 -2.73 -2.41 -9.27
N ILE A 126 -1.59 -3.01 -8.99
CA ILE A 126 -0.73 -3.64 -9.96
C ILE A 126 -0.84 -5.14 -9.77
N SER A 127 -1.77 -5.75 -10.51
CA SER A 127 -2.13 -7.17 -10.40
C SER A 127 -1.20 -8.03 -11.24
N GLU A 128 -0.70 -9.13 -10.66
CA GLU A 128 -0.05 -10.15 -11.46
C GLU A 128 -1.08 -10.78 -12.42
N LYS A 129 -0.71 -11.00 -13.68
CA LYS A 129 -1.61 -11.58 -14.68
C LYS A 129 -2.02 -13.02 -14.36
N ARG A 130 -1.17 -13.74 -13.64
CA ARG A 130 -1.45 -15.11 -13.14
C ARG A 130 -2.02 -15.02 -11.74
N HIS A 131 -2.94 -15.92 -11.43
CA HIS A 131 -3.45 -16.08 -10.08
C HIS A 131 -2.44 -16.87 -9.24
N THR A 132 -1.62 -16.14 -8.49
CA THR A 132 -0.61 -16.69 -7.58
C THR A 132 -0.79 -16.10 -6.18
N PRO A 133 -0.48 -16.84 -5.11
CA PRO A 133 -0.62 -16.31 -3.75
C PRO A 133 0.19 -15.04 -3.51
N GLN A 134 -0.32 -14.15 -2.65
CA GLN A 134 0.34 -12.93 -2.23
C GLN A 134 1.63 -13.26 -1.46
N SER A 135 2.79 -12.95 -2.05
CA SER A 135 4.09 -13.08 -1.42
C SER A 135 5.12 -12.16 -2.08
N ILE A 136 5.97 -11.52 -1.27
CA ILE A 136 7.04 -10.63 -1.73
C ILE A 136 8.38 -11.35 -1.90
N LEU A 137 8.56 -12.54 -1.32
CA LEU A 137 9.85 -13.20 -1.19
C LEU A 137 10.62 -13.40 -2.51
N THR A 138 9.92 -13.53 -3.63
CA THR A 138 10.52 -13.67 -4.97
C THR A 138 10.16 -12.54 -5.92
N ARG A 139 9.60 -11.44 -5.41
CA ARG A 139 9.06 -10.33 -6.21
C ARG A 139 9.52 -8.96 -5.74
N PHE A 140 10.54 -8.91 -4.87
CA PHE A 140 11.03 -7.64 -4.37
C PHE A 140 11.72 -6.81 -5.46
N GLU A 141 12.37 -7.47 -6.43
CA GLU A 141 12.93 -6.78 -7.60
C GLU A 141 11.83 -6.17 -8.48
N ASP A 142 10.74 -6.91 -8.74
CA ASP A 142 9.56 -6.39 -9.45
C ASP A 142 8.95 -5.18 -8.72
N PHE A 143 8.96 -5.21 -7.38
CA PHE A 143 8.52 -4.08 -6.56
C PHE A 143 9.39 -2.84 -6.73
N LEU A 144 10.71 -3.00 -6.79
CA LEU A 144 11.64 -1.90 -7.07
C LEU A 144 11.48 -1.38 -8.51
N ASP A 145 11.31 -2.27 -9.49
CA ASP A 145 11.08 -1.89 -10.89
C ASP A 145 9.80 -1.06 -11.04
N LEU A 146 8.72 -1.46 -10.35
CA LEU A 146 7.50 -0.69 -10.29
C LEU A 146 7.72 0.68 -9.64
N THR A 147 8.44 0.72 -8.50
CA THR A 147 8.70 1.96 -7.76
C THR A 147 9.46 2.97 -8.61
N GLU A 148 10.46 2.52 -9.36
CA GLU A 148 11.21 3.37 -10.30
C GLU A 148 10.33 3.86 -11.44
N ALA A 149 9.51 2.97 -12.01
CA ALA A 149 8.65 3.30 -13.15
C ALA A 149 7.58 4.35 -12.83
N VAL A 150 6.92 4.26 -11.67
CA VAL A 150 5.89 5.23 -11.28
C VAL A 150 6.46 6.60 -10.91
N GLY A 151 7.76 6.68 -10.57
CA GLY A 151 8.48 7.93 -10.34
C GLY A 151 8.18 8.60 -9.00
N ASP A 152 8.63 9.85 -8.87
CA ASP A 152 8.67 10.59 -7.60
C ASP A 152 7.33 11.18 -7.15
N GLU A 153 6.32 11.23 -8.03
CA GLU A 153 4.95 11.65 -7.69
C GLU A 153 4.17 10.56 -6.92
N TYR A 154 4.67 9.31 -6.96
CA TYR A 154 4.02 8.16 -6.36
C TYR A 154 4.88 7.54 -5.26
N PHE A 155 4.22 6.79 -4.41
CA PHE A 155 4.84 5.73 -3.63
C PHE A 155 4.18 4.40 -3.96
N THR A 156 4.93 3.33 -3.85
CA THR A 156 4.44 1.97 -4.01
C THR A 156 4.28 1.31 -2.65
N LEU A 157 3.37 0.33 -2.57
CA LEU A 157 3.19 -0.44 -1.35
C LEU A 157 2.85 -1.90 -1.64
N TYR A 158 3.24 -2.76 -0.70
CA TYR A 158 2.90 -4.15 -0.63
C TYR A 158 2.27 -4.47 0.73
N ASN A 159 1.12 -5.12 0.70
CA ASN A 159 0.49 -5.67 1.89
C ASN A 159 0.69 -7.18 1.91
N GLY A 160 1.35 -7.71 2.94
CA GLY A 160 1.51 -9.14 3.13
C GLY A 160 0.15 -9.84 3.25
N ALA A 161 0.10 -11.12 2.88
CA ALA A 161 -1.14 -11.92 2.84
C ALA A 161 -1.96 -11.86 4.13
N SER A 162 -1.28 -11.78 5.29
CA SER A 162 -1.90 -11.72 6.63
C SER A 162 -1.85 -10.32 7.27
N CYS A 163 -1.54 -9.26 6.51
CA CYS A 163 -1.42 -7.89 7.04
C CYS A 163 -2.05 -6.84 6.12
N GLY A 164 -3.30 -7.06 5.72
CA GLY A 164 -4.12 -6.07 5.05
C GLY A 164 -4.28 -6.26 3.55
N ALA A 165 -3.73 -7.33 2.94
CA ALA A 165 -4.08 -7.70 1.58
C ALA A 165 -5.56 -8.12 1.50
N SER A 166 -6.36 -7.44 0.67
CA SER A 166 -7.77 -7.80 0.44
C SER A 166 -7.92 -9.05 -0.46
N ALA A 167 -6.90 -9.35 -1.26
CA ALA A 167 -6.77 -10.55 -2.08
C ALA A 167 -5.48 -11.30 -1.72
N PRO A 168 -5.42 -12.00 -0.57
CA PRO A 168 -4.23 -12.75 -0.17
C PRO A 168 -3.96 -13.97 -1.05
N ASP A 169 -4.91 -14.35 -1.87
CA ASP A 169 -4.87 -15.42 -2.86
C ASP A 169 -4.35 -14.96 -4.24
N HIS A 170 -4.18 -13.64 -4.45
CA HIS A 170 -3.72 -13.11 -5.74
C HIS A 170 -2.67 -12.02 -5.56
N HIS A 171 -1.46 -12.27 -6.07
CA HIS A 171 -0.34 -11.34 -5.93
C HIS A 171 -0.61 -10.00 -6.61
N HIS A 172 -0.40 -8.94 -5.87
CA HIS A 172 -0.54 -7.57 -6.33
C HIS A 172 0.29 -6.59 -5.51
N PHE A 173 0.71 -5.52 -6.15
CA PHE A 173 1.22 -4.30 -5.53
C PHE A 173 0.17 -3.20 -5.62
N GLN A 174 0.44 -2.09 -4.97
CA GLN A 174 -0.36 -0.88 -5.09
C GLN A 174 0.56 0.33 -5.25
N ALA A 175 0.02 1.42 -5.79
CA ALA A 175 0.69 2.70 -5.82
C ALA A 175 -0.33 3.83 -5.58
N CYS A 176 0.11 4.90 -4.93
CA CYS A 176 -0.72 6.07 -4.64
C CYS A 176 0.09 7.35 -4.82
N SER A 177 -0.60 8.49 -4.98
CA SER A 177 0.04 9.79 -4.90
C SER A 177 0.78 9.95 -3.58
N ARG A 178 2.02 10.45 -3.66
CA ARG A 178 2.91 10.70 -2.52
C ARG A 178 2.55 12.00 -1.77
N ALA A 179 1.78 12.87 -2.39
CA ALA A 179 1.44 14.17 -1.83
C ALA A 179 0.73 14.04 -0.48
N ASP A 180 1.09 14.89 0.48
CA ASP A 180 0.46 15.03 1.79
C ASP A 180 0.52 13.79 2.71
N VAL A 181 1.35 12.80 2.37
CA VAL A 181 1.56 11.60 3.20
C VAL A 181 2.60 11.88 4.30
N PRO A 182 2.23 11.80 5.59
CA PRO A 182 3.09 12.23 6.71
C PRO A 182 4.46 11.53 6.78
N LEU A 183 4.51 10.22 6.51
CA LEU A 183 5.72 9.40 6.60
C LEU A 183 6.93 10.03 5.92
N PHE A 184 6.77 10.56 4.71
CA PHE A 184 7.90 10.98 3.90
C PHE A 184 8.59 12.24 4.46
N ALA A 185 7.83 13.20 4.96
CA ALA A 185 8.38 14.39 5.62
C ALA A 185 8.97 14.06 7.00
N GLU A 186 8.34 13.14 7.74
CA GLU A 186 8.79 12.75 9.08
C GLU A 186 10.15 12.04 9.05
N VAL A 187 10.35 11.12 8.11
CA VAL A 187 11.62 10.36 8.01
C VAL A 187 12.80 11.26 7.69
N GLU A 188 12.60 12.38 6.98
CA GLU A 188 13.67 13.34 6.73
C GLU A 188 14.09 14.10 7.98
N ASN A 189 13.16 14.38 8.88
CA ASN A 189 13.35 15.27 10.02
C ASN A 189 13.64 14.56 11.35
N ARG A 190 13.59 13.21 11.39
CA ARG A 190 13.81 12.46 12.63
C ARG A 190 15.24 11.96 12.79
N PRO A 191 15.74 11.89 14.04
CA PRO A 191 16.99 11.22 14.36
C PRO A 191 16.93 9.74 13.96
N ARG A 192 18.07 9.22 13.48
CA ARG A 192 18.21 7.86 12.92
C ARG A 192 19.20 7.03 13.72
N ASN A 193 18.84 5.77 13.96
CA ASN A 193 19.76 4.76 14.46
C ASN A 193 20.23 3.94 13.26
N TYR A 194 21.46 4.14 12.83
CA TYR A 194 22.01 3.45 11.66
C TYR A 194 22.44 2.02 12.01
N ASN A 195 21.95 1.05 11.23
CA ASN A 195 22.41 -0.33 11.25
C ASN A 195 23.58 -0.52 10.27
N GLN A 196 23.52 0.16 9.11
CA GLN A 196 24.55 0.19 8.09
C GLN A 196 24.62 1.60 7.50
N LYS A 197 25.81 2.06 7.18
CA LYS A 197 26.04 3.33 6.49
C LYS A 197 27.25 3.20 5.58
N SER A 198 26.99 3.20 4.28
CA SER A 198 28.00 3.27 3.22
C SER A 198 27.60 4.32 2.18
N ASP A 199 28.43 4.57 1.19
CA ASP A 199 28.15 5.52 0.11
C ASP A 199 27.02 5.02 -0.82
N SER A 200 26.84 3.70 -0.94
CA SER A 200 25.89 3.08 -1.85
C SER A 200 24.57 2.66 -1.18
N LEU A 201 24.61 2.26 0.11
CA LEU A 201 23.47 1.82 0.88
C LEU A 201 23.54 2.32 2.32
N SER A 202 22.45 2.87 2.83
CA SER A 202 22.26 3.11 4.26
C SER A 202 20.99 2.44 4.75
N SER A 203 21.07 1.75 5.92
CA SER A 203 19.91 1.21 6.60
C SER A 203 19.85 1.71 8.04
N PHE A 204 18.63 2.03 8.50
CA PHE A 204 18.41 2.65 9.80
C PHE A 204 16.99 2.43 10.30
N THR A 205 16.80 2.68 11.59
CA THR A 205 15.50 2.86 12.24
C THR A 205 15.33 4.32 12.69
N LEU A 206 14.14 4.72 13.04
CA LEU A 206 13.86 6.05 13.58
C LEU A 206 13.82 6.02 15.10
N GLN A 207 14.35 7.06 15.74
CA GLN A 207 14.24 7.25 17.20
C GLN A 207 12.84 7.81 17.53
N ASP A 208 12.27 7.31 18.63
CA ASP A 208 11.00 7.78 19.19
C ASP A 208 9.89 7.91 18.14
N TYR A 209 9.79 6.91 17.26
CA TYR A 209 8.78 6.87 16.21
C TYR A 209 7.61 5.99 16.60
N ARG A 210 6.40 6.35 16.17
CA ARG A 210 5.14 5.67 16.48
C ARG A 210 5.08 4.19 16.06
N LEU A 211 5.98 3.76 15.17
CA LEU A 211 6.04 2.41 14.61
C LEU A 211 7.48 1.92 14.53
N ASN A 212 7.70 0.63 14.69
CA ASN A 212 8.96 0.02 14.28
C ASN A 212 9.01 -0.08 12.76
N VAL A 213 9.99 0.57 12.17
CA VAL A 213 10.21 0.59 10.73
C VAL A 213 11.70 0.41 10.43
N LEU A 214 12.02 -0.53 9.55
CA LEU A 214 13.36 -0.72 9.00
C LEU A 214 13.41 0.02 7.66
N ILE A 215 14.35 0.94 7.51
CA ILE A 215 14.45 1.79 6.33
C ILE A 215 15.78 1.52 5.64
N ALA A 216 15.74 1.35 4.32
CA ALA A 216 16.93 1.30 3.48
C ALA A 216 16.88 2.39 2.41
N ARG A 217 18.04 3.01 2.16
CA ARG A 217 18.24 4.00 1.08
C ARG A 217 19.43 3.60 0.24
N GLY A 218 19.24 3.54 -1.07
CA GLY A 218 20.30 3.21 -2.00
C GLY A 218 19.88 3.39 -3.46
N LYS A 219 20.86 3.39 -4.36
CA LYS A 219 20.64 3.48 -5.81
C LYS A 219 20.70 2.13 -6.49
N ASN A 220 21.39 1.17 -5.88
CA ASN A 220 21.65 -0.13 -6.46
C ASN A 220 20.61 -1.15 -6.01
N LYS A 221 19.81 -1.65 -6.97
CA LYS A 221 18.76 -2.65 -6.70
C LYS A 221 19.32 -3.95 -6.12
N ALA A 222 20.52 -4.39 -6.55
CA ALA A 222 21.11 -5.62 -6.03
C ALA A 222 21.48 -5.50 -4.54
N GLU A 223 21.99 -4.35 -4.09
CA GLU A 223 22.28 -4.10 -2.68
C GLU A 223 20.99 -4.00 -1.84
N LEU A 224 19.94 -3.39 -2.40
CA LEU A 224 18.64 -3.36 -1.75
C LEU A 224 18.00 -4.74 -1.66
N ASN A 225 18.15 -5.60 -2.68
CA ASN A 225 17.71 -6.99 -2.64
C ASN A 225 18.47 -7.77 -1.57
N GLN A 226 19.79 -7.61 -1.47
CA GLN A 226 20.57 -8.24 -0.41
C GLN A 226 20.12 -7.78 0.98
N TRP A 227 19.95 -6.47 1.18
CA TRP A 227 19.42 -5.93 2.44
C TRP A 227 18.04 -6.50 2.78
N PHE A 228 17.16 -6.61 1.79
CA PHE A 228 15.84 -7.18 1.96
C PHE A 228 15.92 -8.65 2.41
N ASP A 229 16.70 -9.47 1.71
CA ASP A 229 16.88 -10.90 2.04
C ASP A 229 17.45 -11.10 3.46
N GLU A 230 18.44 -10.30 3.84
CA GLU A 230 19.02 -10.32 5.18
C GLU A 230 17.98 -9.91 6.25
N THR A 231 17.19 -8.88 5.95
CA THR A 231 16.10 -8.42 6.83
C THR A 231 15.01 -9.47 6.98
N ILE A 232 14.59 -10.12 5.90
CA ILE A 232 13.62 -11.22 5.95
C ILE A 232 14.15 -12.37 6.81
N LYS A 233 15.40 -12.81 6.61
CA LYS A 233 16.02 -13.86 7.43
C LYS A 233 16.09 -13.49 8.90
N PHE A 234 16.43 -12.25 9.21
CA PHE A 234 16.39 -11.74 10.60
C PHE A 234 15.00 -11.86 11.21
N LEU A 235 13.96 -11.40 10.50
CA LEU A 235 12.58 -11.48 10.97
C LEU A 235 12.10 -12.93 11.11
N GLN A 236 12.40 -13.79 10.15
CA GLN A 236 12.09 -15.23 10.19
C GLN A 236 12.71 -15.89 11.42
N THR A 237 13.98 -15.63 11.70
CA THR A 237 14.68 -16.14 12.89
C THR A 237 14.03 -15.64 14.17
N LYS A 238 13.69 -14.33 14.22
CA LYS A 238 13.09 -13.70 15.40
C LYS A 238 11.73 -14.27 15.76
N ILE A 239 10.90 -14.63 14.76
CA ILE A 239 9.55 -15.15 14.99
C ILE A 239 9.45 -16.67 14.86
N GLY A 240 10.53 -17.37 14.49
CA GLY A 240 10.59 -18.83 14.41
C GLY A 240 9.79 -19.41 13.23
N THR A 241 9.92 -18.87 12.03
CA THR A 241 9.23 -19.34 10.82
C THR A 241 10.15 -19.32 9.60
N ASP A 242 9.88 -20.20 8.63
CA ASP A 242 10.49 -20.16 7.29
C ASP A 242 9.59 -19.49 6.25
N ALA A 243 8.34 -19.18 6.62
CA ALA A 243 7.38 -18.49 5.77
C ALA A 243 7.67 -16.98 5.71
N GLU A 244 6.98 -16.27 4.81
CA GLU A 244 6.98 -14.81 4.79
C GLU A 244 6.53 -14.26 6.14
N PRO A 245 7.35 -13.44 6.81
CA PRO A 245 6.94 -12.75 8.03
C PRO A 245 5.76 -11.82 7.74
N MET A 246 4.92 -11.57 8.72
CA MET A 246 3.91 -10.52 8.59
C MET A 246 4.60 -9.17 8.43
N LEU A 247 4.41 -8.52 7.28
CA LEU A 247 5.01 -7.23 6.96
C LEU A 247 4.18 -6.42 5.96
N ASN A 248 4.40 -5.11 5.97
CA ASN A 248 4.01 -4.22 4.89
C ASN A 248 5.27 -3.51 4.37
N LEU A 249 5.33 -3.26 3.06
CA LEU A 249 6.37 -2.45 2.44
C LEU A 249 5.76 -1.16 1.89
N VAL A 250 6.54 -0.11 1.96
CA VAL A 250 6.34 1.14 1.22
C VAL A 250 7.66 1.48 0.55
N ALA A 251 7.63 2.00 -0.66
CA ALA A 251 8.85 2.49 -1.30
C ALA A 251 8.59 3.75 -2.12
N THR A 252 9.63 4.56 -2.24
CA THR A 252 9.69 5.75 -3.11
C THR A 252 10.97 5.71 -3.92
N HIS A 253 10.94 6.35 -5.08
CA HIS A 253 12.12 6.57 -5.91
C HIS A 253 12.16 8.02 -6.38
N ASP A 254 13.34 8.64 -6.30
CA ASP A 254 13.59 10.00 -6.78
C ASP A 254 15.03 10.15 -7.29
N ALA A 255 15.50 11.36 -7.57
CA ALA A 255 16.86 11.63 -8.05
C ALA A 255 17.98 11.10 -7.10
N HIS A 256 17.66 10.85 -5.84
CA HIS A 256 18.59 10.30 -4.84
C HIS A 256 18.58 8.77 -4.81
N GLY A 257 17.66 8.11 -5.49
CA GLY A 257 17.47 6.66 -5.55
C GLY A 257 16.23 6.19 -4.80
N PHE A 258 16.28 4.96 -4.36
CA PHE A 258 15.17 4.32 -3.62
C PHE A 258 15.22 4.62 -2.13
N THR A 259 14.06 4.77 -1.51
CA THR A 259 13.86 4.62 -0.07
C THR A 259 12.81 3.55 0.15
N VAL A 260 13.18 2.46 0.82
CA VAL A 260 12.30 1.34 1.16
C VAL A 260 12.02 1.38 2.66
N TYR A 261 10.76 1.26 3.03
CA TYR A 261 10.24 1.23 4.40
C TYR A 261 9.63 -0.14 4.63
N LEU A 262 10.20 -0.95 5.50
CA LEU A 262 9.69 -2.24 5.90
C LEU A 262 9.10 -2.14 7.29
N PHE A 263 7.80 -2.40 7.40
CA PHE A 263 7.04 -2.40 8.66
C PHE A 263 6.79 -3.85 9.09
N PRO A 264 7.54 -4.38 10.06
CA PRO A 264 7.28 -5.71 10.59
C PRO A 264 6.03 -5.69 11.47
N ARG A 265 5.17 -6.69 11.30
CA ARG A 265 3.85 -6.76 11.93
C ARG A 265 3.78 -7.88 12.96
N ALA A 266 3.15 -7.59 14.10
CA ALA A 266 2.81 -8.57 15.13
C ALA A 266 1.45 -9.22 14.90
N LYS A 267 0.49 -8.45 14.36
CA LYS A 267 -0.87 -8.93 14.06
C LYS A 267 -1.51 -8.12 12.92
N HIS A 268 -2.55 -8.71 12.32
CA HIS A 268 -3.32 -8.07 11.26
C HIS A 268 -4.15 -6.90 11.81
N ARG A 269 -4.94 -7.16 12.86
CA ARG A 269 -5.90 -6.22 13.42
C ARG A 269 -5.67 -6.04 14.92
N PRO A 270 -5.84 -4.83 15.46
CA PRO A 270 -5.76 -4.58 16.89
C PRO A 270 -6.96 -5.18 17.64
N ALA A 271 -6.85 -5.34 18.95
CA ALA A 271 -7.90 -5.91 19.79
C ALA A 271 -9.20 -5.09 19.74
N CYS A 272 -9.10 -3.76 19.64
CA CYS A 272 -10.27 -2.88 19.53
C CYS A 272 -11.15 -3.15 18.29
N TYR A 273 -10.59 -3.79 17.24
CA TYR A 273 -11.38 -4.20 16.07
C TYR A 273 -12.43 -5.25 16.44
N PHE A 274 -12.10 -6.16 17.36
CA PHE A 274 -12.93 -7.29 17.79
C PHE A 274 -13.71 -7.01 19.05
N ALA A 275 -13.51 -5.84 19.67
CA ALA A 275 -14.24 -5.44 20.87
C ALA A 275 -15.71 -5.15 20.55
N GLU A 276 -16.52 -4.97 21.57
CA GLU A 276 -17.94 -4.63 21.48
C GLU A 276 -18.24 -3.30 22.15
N GLY A 277 -19.35 -2.67 21.75
CA GLY A 277 -19.84 -1.43 22.35
C GLY A 277 -18.86 -0.25 22.15
N GLU A 278 -18.68 0.53 23.22
CA GLU A 278 -17.86 1.74 23.20
C GLU A 278 -16.36 1.48 23.00
N ASN A 279 -15.90 0.26 23.30
CA ASN A 279 -14.50 -0.13 23.13
C ASN A 279 -14.17 -0.56 21.69
N GLN A 280 -15.18 -0.73 20.83
CA GLN A 280 -14.96 -1.13 19.45
C GLN A 280 -14.47 0.04 18.60
N LEU A 281 -13.38 -0.17 17.87
CA LEU A 281 -12.92 0.70 16.78
C LEU A 281 -12.72 -0.16 15.53
N THR A 282 -13.55 0.06 14.50
CA THR A 282 -13.45 -0.68 13.23
C THR A 282 -12.29 -0.10 12.39
N VAL A 283 -11.06 -0.44 12.79
CA VAL A 283 -9.82 -0.07 12.12
C VAL A 283 -9.03 -1.33 11.78
N SER A 284 -8.54 -1.42 10.55
CA SER A 284 -7.78 -2.58 10.05
C SER A 284 -6.52 -2.10 9.34
N PRO A 285 -5.49 -1.66 10.10
CA PRO A 285 -4.34 -0.97 9.51
C PRO A 285 -3.58 -1.84 8.51
N ALA A 286 -3.36 -1.30 7.32
CA ALA A 286 -2.57 -1.85 6.22
C ALA A 286 -1.48 -0.85 5.81
N GLY A 287 -0.78 -1.08 4.70
CA GLY A 287 0.37 -0.27 4.30
C GLY A 287 0.14 1.24 4.29
N ILE A 288 -1.01 1.71 3.79
CA ILE A 288 -1.35 3.14 3.80
C ILE A 288 -1.48 3.67 5.24
N ASP A 289 -2.13 2.92 6.12
CA ASP A 289 -2.35 3.35 7.50
C ASP A 289 -1.02 3.53 8.26
N LEU A 290 0.00 2.75 7.91
CA LEU A 290 1.34 2.86 8.49
C LEU A 290 2.10 4.10 8.00
N THR A 291 1.68 4.70 6.89
CA THR A 291 2.26 5.95 6.40
C THR A 291 1.80 7.19 7.19
N GLY A 292 0.88 7.02 8.13
CA GLY A 292 0.33 8.09 8.95
C GLY A 292 -1.04 8.59 8.48
N ILE A 293 -1.74 7.82 7.63
CA ILE A 293 -3.13 8.10 7.23
C ILE A 293 -4.00 6.92 7.66
N LEU A 294 -4.53 6.96 8.87
CA LEU A 294 -5.36 5.89 9.46
C LEU A 294 -6.82 6.01 9.00
N VAL A 295 -7.31 5.01 8.27
CA VAL A 295 -8.69 4.97 7.78
C VAL A 295 -9.65 4.52 8.88
N VAL A 296 -10.65 5.35 9.18
CA VAL A 296 -11.70 5.09 10.17
C VAL A 296 -13.07 5.23 9.49
N PRO A 297 -13.62 4.16 8.88
CA PRO A 297 -14.79 4.25 8.00
C PRO A 297 -16.13 4.34 8.73
N ASN A 298 -16.17 4.07 10.03
CA ASN A 298 -17.37 4.17 10.85
C ASN A 298 -17.49 5.58 11.44
N PRO A 299 -18.62 6.31 11.28
CA PRO A 299 -18.75 7.69 11.72
C PRO A 299 -18.64 7.86 13.23
N ASP A 300 -19.22 6.94 14.03
CA ASP A 300 -19.16 7.01 15.49
C ASP A 300 -17.75 6.75 16.00
N HIS A 301 -17.03 5.84 15.36
CA HIS A 301 -15.62 5.56 15.66
C HIS A 301 -14.71 6.72 15.27
N TYR A 302 -14.96 7.35 14.12
CA TYR A 302 -14.24 8.54 13.69
C TYR A 302 -14.50 9.73 14.63
N ALA A 303 -15.73 9.89 15.10
CA ALA A 303 -16.07 10.98 16.02
C ALA A 303 -15.29 10.90 17.34
N ARG A 304 -15.09 9.69 17.89
CA ARG A 304 -14.56 9.46 19.25
C ARG A 304 -13.08 9.03 19.31
N ILE A 305 -12.48 8.58 18.21
CA ILE A 305 -11.08 8.11 18.21
C ILE A 305 -10.15 9.19 18.77
N SER A 306 -9.21 8.79 19.61
CA SER A 306 -8.25 9.66 20.28
C SER A 306 -6.80 9.34 19.88
N ALA A 307 -5.86 10.22 20.22
CA ALA A 307 -4.43 9.97 20.05
C ALA A 307 -3.96 8.73 20.82
N GLU A 308 -4.50 8.51 22.03
CA GLU A 308 -4.20 7.34 22.85
C GLU A 308 -4.68 6.03 22.19
N ASP A 309 -5.85 6.03 21.55
CA ASP A 309 -6.34 4.87 20.81
C ASP A 309 -5.42 4.55 19.64
N ILE A 310 -4.99 5.56 18.88
CA ILE A 310 -4.09 5.40 17.75
C ILE A 310 -2.73 4.85 18.22
N GLU A 311 -2.19 5.35 19.33
CA GLU A 311 -0.94 4.87 19.91
C GLU A 311 -1.05 3.39 20.30
N LYS A 312 -2.13 2.98 20.98
CA LYS A 312 -2.40 1.59 21.32
C LYS A 312 -2.54 0.70 20.08
N ILE A 313 -3.26 1.17 19.06
CA ILE A 313 -3.41 0.46 17.79
C ILE A 313 -2.04 0.19 17.16
N TYR A 314 -1.20 1.21 17.03
CA TYR A 314 0.12 1.08 16.40
C TYR A 314 1.07 0.21 17.23
N ALA A 315 1.09 0.38 18.55
CA ALA A 315 1.90 -0.44 19.44
C ALA A 315 1.51 -1.93 19.34
N GLU A 316 0.22 -2.22 19.22
CA GLU A 316 -0.29 -3.59 19.20
C GLU A 316 -0.03 -4.33 17.88
N ILE A 317 -0.10 -3.61 16.73
CA ILE A 317 0.06 -4.24 15.41
C ILE A 317 1.52 -4.34 14.96
N THR A 318 2.44 -3.60 15.59
CA THR A 318 3.85 -3.55 15.21
C THR A 318 4.65 -4.60 15.95
N LEU A 319 5.50 -5.35 15.22
CA LEU A 319 6.43 -6.29 15.85
C LEU A 319 7.57 -5.51 16.52
N PRO A 320 7.86 -5.71 17.82
CA PRO A 320 9.05 -5.14 18.46
C PRO A 320 10.33 -5.65 17.79
N LEU A 321 11.27 -4.74 17.50
CA LEU A 321 12.57 -5.04 16.88
C LEU A 321 13.67 -5.27 17.93
#